data_8b0fcb3e607d3ef4ce18e57089a27227
#
_entry.id   8b0fcb3e607d3ef4ce18e57089a27227
#
_cell.length_a   1.000
_cell.length_b   1.000
_cell.length_c   1.000
_cell.angle_alpha   90.00
_cell.angle_beta   90.00
_cell.angle_gamma   90.00
#
_symmetry.space_group_name_H-M   'P 1'
#
loop_
_entity.id
_entity.type
_entity.pdbx_description
1 polymer ?
#
loop_
_entity_poly.entity_id
_entity_poly.type
_entity_poly.pdbx_seq_one_letter_code
_entity_poly.pdbx_strand_id
1 'polypeptide(L)'
;MTISLSGAYFPTEYPQIPSEMRLLLAIVTSVLFFASILLHELGHAWVSLREGIPVKGITLFIFGGVAEIGEPTKTPGAEFRIAVGGPVVSLALFLIFQGLFFLDQGIDVLAAPSEWLARINLMLLLFNLIPGYPLDGGRILRAVVWYLSGSEKTGWKTAMVSGQIASFGFMGVGAFFILEGNVANGIWLIFIGWFLQNATVAEQTAKTVQNQLAGATVAQAMAISDEPRVPSWMKLRQLIDDHVLTSGQSYFLVVDED
;
A
#
# COMPACT_ATOMS: atom_id res chain seq x y z
N MET A 1 10.16 10.37 12.45
CA MET A 1 9.32 11.57 12.26
C MET A 1 9.39 12.50 13.49
N THR A 2 8.96 12.09 14.66
CA THR A 2 8.97 12.94 15.89
C THR A 2 10.33 13.58 16.17
N ILE A 3 11.44 12.81 16.09
CA ILE A 3 12.80 13.32 16.25
C ILE A 3 13.14 14.38 15.19
N SER A 4 12.76 14.17 13.95
CA SER A 4 13.00 15.12 12.84
C SER A 4 12.20 16.40 13.03
N LEU A 5 10.95 16.33 13.48
CA LEU A 5 10.12 17.49 13.77
C LEU A 5 10.68 18.31 14.93
N SER A 6 11.00 17.66 16.06
CA SER A 6 11.48 18.36 17.26
C SER A 6 12.93 18.87 17.13
N GLY A 7 13.78 18.14 16.39
CA GLY A 7 15.21 18.45 16.29
C GLY A 7 15.63 19.24 15.06
N ALA A 8 14.79 19.29 14.00
CA ALA A 8 15.11 19.99 12.78
C ALA A 8 14.02 20.97 12.35
N TYR A 9 12.80 20.48 12.06
CA TYR A 9 11.76 21.32 11.45
C TYR A 9 11.33 22.49 12.35
N PHE A 10 10.86 22.21 13.57
CA PHE A 10 10.42 23.28 14.48
C PHE A 10 11.53 24.25 14.86
N PRO A 11 12.78 23.83 15.16
CA PRO A 11 13.85 24.76 15.41
C PRO A 11 14.19 25.68 14.23
N THR A 12 14.05 25.19 12.99
CA THR A 12 14.41 25.93 11.79
C THR A 12 13.30 26.89 11.36
N GLU A 13 12.06 26.41 11.26
CA GLU A 13 10.94 27.20 10.75
C GLU A 13 10.26 28.05 11.84
N TYR A 14 10.30 27.59 13.10
CA TYR A 14 9.65 28.24 14.25
C TYR A 14 10.62 28.33 15.46
N PRO A 15 11.75 29.10 15.34
CA PRO A 15 12.79 29.17 16.36
C PRO A 15 12.29 29.72 17.70
N GLN A 16 11.21 30.50 17.70
CA GLN A 16 10.60 31.10 18.89
C GLN A 16 9.83 30.10 19.78
N ILE A 17 9.53 28.88 19.26
CA ILE A 17 8.90 27.83 20.10
C ILE A 17 9.92 27.35 21.14
N PRO A 18 9.57 27.37 22.46
CA PRO A 18 10.46 26.89 23.50
C PRO A 18 10.88 25.42 23.28
N SER A 19 12.16 25.13 23.55
CA SER A 19 12.73 23.78 23.37
C SER A 19 11.93 22.68 24.10
N GLU A 20 11.39 22.99 25.28
CA GLU A 20 10.60 22.09 26.12
C GLU A 20 9.25 21.71 25.45
N MET A 21 8.68 22.60 24.64
CA MET A 21 7.42 22.37 23.94
C MET A 21 7.61 21.64 22.60
N ARG A 22 8.77 21.74 21.98
CA ARG A 22 9.02 21.16 20.63
C ARG A 22 8.79 19.66 20.59
N LEU A 23 9.22 18.94 21.63
CA LEU A 23 9.01 17.48 21.68
C LEU A 23 7.53 17.13 21.81
N LEU A 24 6.78 17.82 22.67
CA LEU A 24 5.34 17.59 22.84
C LEU A 24 4.58 17.88 21.53
N LEU A 25 4.88 19.02 20.89
CA LEU A 25 4.28 19.36 19.59
C LEU A 25 4.62 18.34 18.50
N ALA A 26 5.87 17.86 18.47
CA ALA A 26 6.29 16.83 17.52
C ALA A 26 5.54 15.51 17.75
N ILE A 27 5.28 15.11 18.99
CA ILE A 27 4.47 13.93 19.32
C ILE A 27 3.03 14.13 18.84
N VAL A 28 2.39 15.25 19.19
CA VAL A 28 1.01 15.57 18.78
C VAL A 28 0.89 15.59 17.26
N THR A 29 1.80 16.31 16.58
CA THR A 29 1.83 16.37 15.11
C THR A 29 2.02 14.99 14.48
N SER A 30 2.87 14.14 15.09
CA SER A 30 3.07 12.76 14.62
C SER A 30 1.80 11.92 14.76
N VAL A 31 1.11 12.01 15.88
CA VAL A 31 -0.17 11.30 16.10
C VAL A 31 -1.23 11.77 15.11
N LEU A 32 -1.36 13.09 14.88
CA LEU A 32 -2.30 13.65 13.92
C LEU A 32 -1.95 13.25 12.46
N PHE A 33 -0.68 13.11 12.14
CA PHE A 33 -0.25 12.59 10.84
C PHE A 33 -0.70 11.14 10.64
N PHE A 34 -0.46 10.24 11.61
CA PHE A 34 -0.93 8.86 11.50
C PHE A 34 -2.47 8.78 11.47
N ALA A 35 -3.14 9.66 12.23
CA ALA A 35 -4.59 9.80 12.14
C ALA A 35 -5.04 10.24 10.74
N SER A 36 -4.30 11.14 10.07
CA SER A 36 -4.59 11.56 8.70
C SER A 36 -4.48 10.40 7.71
N ILE A 37 -3.45 9.56 7.83
CA ILE A 37 -3.31 8.36 7.00
C ILE A 37 -4.47 7.39 7.26
N LEU A 38 -4.80 7.14 8.52
CA LEU A 38 -5.92 6.27 8.87
C LEU A 38 -7.25 6.80 8.32
N LEU A 39 -7.50 8.11 8.41
CA LEU A 39 -8.71 8.74 7.88
C LEU A 39 -8.77 8.63 6.34
N HIS A 40 -7.64 8.75 5.65
CA HIS A 40 -7.55 8.52 4.21
C HIS A 40 -8.01 7.09 3.86
N GLU A 41 -7.49 6.05 4.55
CA GLU A 41 -7.90 4.66 4.33
C GLU A 41 -9.37 4.42 4.71
N LEU A 42 -9.83 5.05 5.78
CA LEU A 42 -11.24 5.01 6.17
C LEU A 42 -12.14 5.64 5.11
N GLY A 43 -11.65 6.62 4.36
CA GLY A 43 -12.33 7.19 3.20
C GLY A 43 -12.63 6.14 2.13
N HIS A 44 -11.65 5.33 1.75
CA HIS A 44 -11.83 4.20 0.83
C HIS A 44 -12.79 3.15 1.40
N ALA A 45 -12.58 2.77 2.66
CA ALA A 45 -13.39 1.77 3.34
C ALA A 45 -14.87 2.19 3.44
N TRP A 46 -15.13 3.45 3.77
CA TRP A 46 -16.49 3.98 3.88
C TRP A 46 -17.23 3.97 2.54
N VAL A 47 -16.56 4.36 1.46
CA VAL A 47 -17.14 4.31 0.11
C VAL A 47 -17.34 2.84 -0.31
N SER A 48 -16.38 1.94 -0.02
CA SER A 48 -16.50 0.50 -0.31
C SER A 48 -17.74 -0.11 0.33
N LEU A 49 -17.99 0.19 1.63
CA LEU A 49 -19.18 -0.27 2.34
C LEU A 49 -20.47 0.29 1.74
N ARG A 50 -20.47 1.54 1.26
CA ARG A 50 -21.63 2.14 0.56
C ARG A 50 -21.89 1.49 -0.80
N GLU A 51 -20.86 0.99 -1.48
CA GLU A 51 -20.99 0.20 -2.71
C GLU A 51 -21.39 -1.26 -2.45
N GLY A 52 -21.64 -1.65 -1.19
CA GLY A 52 -22.00 -3.02 -0.79
C GLY A 52 -20.84 -4.01 -0.80
N ILE A 53 -19.60 -3.52 -0.83
CA ILE A 53 -18.40 -4.35 -0.82
C ILE A 53 -17.82 -4.39 0.60
N PRO A 54 -17.75 -5.57 1.22
CA PRO A 54 -17.26 -5.69 2.59
C PRO A 54 -15.77 -5.38 2.69
N VAL A 55 -15.38 -4.68 3.75
CA VAL A 55 -13.98 -4.43 4.12
C VAL A 55 -13.60 -5.40 5.22
N LYS A 56 -12.60 -6.25 4.99
CA LYS A 56 -12.15 -7.27 5.94
C LYS A 56 -11.26 -6.70 7.04
N GLY A 57 -10.47 -5.69 6.72
CA GLY A 57 -9.55 -5.06 7.65
C GLY A 57 -8.82 -3.87 7.02
N ILE A 58 -8.21 -3.06 7.87
CA ILE A 58 -7.31 -1.98 7.46
C ILE A 58 -5.97 -2.24 8.13
N THR A 59 -4.93 -2.43 7.34
CA THR A 59 -3.56 -2.62 7.84
C THR A 59 -2.76 -1.37 7.51
N LEU A 60 -2.18 -0.75 8.53
CA LEU A 60 -1.29 0.40 8.37
C LEU A 60 0.16 -0.07 8.27
N PHE A 61 0.85 0.39 7.25
CA PHE A 61 2.28 0.21 7.05
C PHE A 61 3.02 1.55 7.16
N ILE A 62 4.35 1.49 7.20
CA ILE A 62 5.19 2.71 7.28
C ILE A 62 4.95 3.68 6.10
N PHE A 63 4.58 3.15 4.93
CA PHE A 63 4.37 3.92 3.70
C PHE A 63 2.91 4.18 3.34
N GLY A 64 1.96 3.87 4.23
CA GLY A 64 0.53 4.05 3.98
C GLY A 64 -0.31 2.99 4.66
N GLY A 65 -1.57 2.87 4.24
CA GLY A 65 -2.49 1.84 4.67
C GLY A 65 -2.92 0.96 3.49
N VAL A 66 -3.43 -0.20 3.80
CA VAL A 66 -4.08 -1.08 2.84
C VAL A 66 -5.41 -1.53 3.44
N ALA A 67 -6.50 -1.11 2.83
CA ALA A 67 -7.82 -1.64 3.13
C ALA A 67 -8.00 -2.97 2.38
N GLU A 68 -8.11 -4.07 3.11
CA GLU A 68 -8.43 -5.38 2.54
C GLU A 68 -9.90 -5.39 2.09
N ILE A 69 -10.14 -5.07 0.83
CA ILE A 69 -11.46 -5.14 0.20
C ILE A 69 -11.78 -6.61 -0.07
N GLY A 70 -12.91 -7.08 0.46
CA GLY A 70 -13.27 -8.50 0.45
C GLY A 70 -13.56 -9.09 -0.93
N GLU A 71 -14.01 -8.27 -1.88
CA GLU A 71 -14.33 -8.68 -3.24
C GLU A 71 -13.88 -7.63 -4.26
N PRO A 72 -13.49 -8.05 -5.48
CA PRO A 72 -13.17 -7.10 -6.54
C PRO A 72 -14.43 -6.30 -6.95
N THR A 73 -14.23 -5.05 -7.32
CA THR A 73 -15.30 -4.19 -7.83
C THR A 73 -15.87 -4.73 -9.14
N LYS A 74 -17.20 -4.71 -9.26
CA LYS A 74 -17.91 -5.26 -10.43
C LYS A 74 -18.16 -4.23 -11.53
N THR A 75 -18.00 -2.95 -11.23
CA THR A 75 -18.26 -1.85 -12.18
C THR A 75 -17.18 -0.78 -12.11
N PRO A 76 -16.87 -0.13 -13.25
CA PRO A 76 -15.87 0.95 -13.26
C PRO A 76 -16.29 2.15 -12.40
N GLY A 77 -17.61 2.42 -12.27
CA GLY A 77 -18.11 3.50 -11.42
C GLY A 77 -17.87 3.26 -9.93
N ALA A 78 -18.07 2.03 -9.45
CA ALA A 78 -17.75 1.66 -8.06
C ALA A 78 -16.25 1.76 -7.80
N GLU A 79 -15.41 1.25 -8.72
CA GLU A 79 -13.95 1.35 -8.63
C GLU A 79 -13.49 2.81 -8.52
N PHE A 80 -14.03 3.69 -9.38
CA PHE A 80 -13.73 5.12 -9.35
C PHE A 80 -14.09 5.78 -8.03
N ARG A 81 -15.33 5.55 -7.53
CA ARG A 81 -15.80 6.17 -6.29
C ARG A 81 -14.98 5.70 -5.08
N ILE A 82 -14.67 4.41 -5.02
CA ILE A 82 -13.81 3.86 -3.95
C ILE A 82 -12.41 4.49 -4.03
N ALA A 83 -11.81 4.51 -5.22
CA ALA A 83 -10.46 5.05 -5.40
C ALA A 83 -10.34 6.54 -5.06
N VAL A 84 -11.38 7.33 -5.28
CA VAL A 84 -11.41 8.76 -4.94
C VAL A 84 -11.67 9.00 -3.45
N GLY A 85 -12.17 8.01 -2.70
CA GLY A 85 -12.55 8.14 -1.31
C GLY A 85 -11.44 8.66 -0.40
N GLY A 86 -10.24 8.08 -0.48
CA GLY A 86 -9.06 8.52 0.27
C GLY A 86 -8.57 9.92 -0.12
N PRO A 87 -8.31 10.19 -1.42
CA PRO A 87 -7.94 11.51 -1.91
C PRO A 87 -8.87 12.63 -1.46
N VAL A 88 -10.18 12.41 -1.44
CA VAL A 88 -11.17 13.41 -0.95
C VAL A 88 -10.95 13.70 0.54
N VAL A 89 -10.68 12.69 1.36
CA VAL A 89 -10.38 12.89 2.79
C VAL A 89 -9.07 13.65 2.96
N SER A 90 -8.00 13.31 2.22
CA SER A 90 -6.74 14.06 2.28
C SER A 90 -6.90 15.51 1.85
N LEU A 91 -7.73 15.78 0.82
CA LEU A 91 -8.06 17.16 0.40
C LEU A 91 -8.79 17.90 1.53
N ALA A 92 -9.77 17.28 2.16
CA ALA A 92 -10.51 17.88 3.27
C ALA A 92 -9.58 18.20 4.45
N LEU A 93 -8.71 17.28 4.83
CA LEU A 93 -7.72 17.48 5.89
C LEU A 93 -6.72 18.60 5.54
N PHE A 94 -6.22 18.62 4.30
CA PHE A 94 -5.39 19.73 3.81
C PHE A 94 -6.10 21.07 4.00
N LEU A 95 -7.35 21.19 3.56
CA LEU A 95 -8.11 22.44 3.66
C LEU A 95 -8.39 22.84 5.12
N ILE A 96 -8.69 21.87 5.99
CA ILE A 96 -8.88 22.11 7.43
C ILE A 96 -7.59 22.63 8.07
N PHE A 97 -6.46 21.94 7.89
CA PHE A 97 -5.20 22.35 8.49
C PHE A 97 -4.67 23.66 7.88
N GLN A 98 -4.88 23.87 6.59
CA GLN A 98 -4.53 25.14 5.93
C GLN A 98 -5.38 26.30 6.48
N GLY A 99 -6.67 26.07 6.71
CA GLY A 99 -7.56 27.04 7.35
C GLY A 99 -7.14 27.36 8.78
N LEU A 100 -6.82 26.34 9.58
CA LEU A 100 -6.30 26.52 10.94
C LEU A 100 -4.99 27.31 10.92
N PHE A 101 -4.06 27.01 10.03
CA PHE A 101 -2.82 27.75 9.88
C PHE A 101 -3.06 29.25 9.63
N PHE A 102 -4.03 29.61 8.79
CA PHE A 102 -4.37 31.02 8.54
C PHE A 102 -5.02 31.72 9.72
N LEU A 103 -5.79 30.99 10.52
CA LEU A 103 -6.41 31.53 11.73
C LEU A 103 -5.40 31.70 12.88
N ASP A 104 -4.38 30.85 12.93
CA ASP A 104 -3.40 30.78 14.01
C ASP A 104 -2.12 31.60 13.75
N GLN A 105 -2.13 32.50 12.74
CA GLN A 105 -1.00 33.35 12.37
C GLN A 105 -0.56 34.36 13.45
N GLY A 106 -0.20 33.95 14.58
CA GLY A 106 0.23 34.76 15.73
C GLY A 106 0.50 33.90 16.92
N ILE A 107 0.18 32.60 16.79
CA ILE A 107 0.38 31.60 17.84
C ILE A 107 1.18 30.44 17.25
N ASP A 108 2.52 30.59 17.21
CA ASP A 108 3.42 29.63 16.56
C ASP A 108 3.22 28.17 17.03
N VAL A 109 2.82 27.97 18.29
CA VAL A 109 2.54 26.65 18.86
C VAL A 109 1.38 25.93 18.14
N LEU A 110 0.42 26.67 17.59
CA LEU A 110 -0.70 26.13 16.81
C LEU A 110 -0.42 26.17 15.31
N ALA A 111 0.21 27.24 14.84
CA ALA A 111 0.53 27.44 13.43
C ALA A 111 1.50 26.38 12.89
N ALA A 112 2.55 26.05 13.66
CA ALA A 112 3.58 25.12 13.20
C ALA A 112 3.08 23.68 12.95
N PRO A 113 2.30 23.04 13.82
CA PRO A 113 1.66 21.76 13.51
C PRO A 113 0.67 21.85 12.35
N SER A 114 -0.14 22.91 12.30
CA SER A 114 -1.17 23.10 11.28
C SER A 114 -0.55 23.24 9.89
N GLU A 115 0.49 24.05 9.73
CA GLU A 115 1.22 24.22 8.46
C GLU A 115 1.82 22.88 8.00
N TRP A 116 2.51 22.17 8.90
CA TRP A 116 3.13 20.91 8.57
C TRP A 116 2.10 19.86 8.16
N LEU A 117 0.99 19.75 8.91
CA LEU A 117 -0.11 18.81 8.61
C LEU A 117 -0.82 19.16 7.29
N ALA A 118 -1.02 20.44 7.00
CA ALA A 118 -1.54 20.87 5.71
C ALA A 118 -0.61 20.42 4.58
N ARG A 119 0.69 20.73 4.67
CA ARG A 119 1.69 20.38 3.65
C ARG A 119 1.75 18.86 3.41
N ILE A 120 1.76 18.05 4.48
CA ILE A 120 1.87 16.59 4.32
C ILE A 120 0.58 15.96 3.77
N ASN A 121 -0.60 16.46 4.13
CA ASN A 121 -1.86 15.98 3.57
C ASN A 121 -2.00 16.36 2.08
N LEU A 122 -1.49 17.52 1.67
CA LEU A 122 -1.39 17.89 0.26
C LEU A 122 -0.43 16.96 -0.49
N MET A 123 0.73 16.65 0.10
CA MET A 123 1.68 15.69 -0.50
C MET A 123 1.06 14.30 -0.61
N LEU A 124 0.35 13.83 0.42
CA LEU A 124 -0.35 12.55 0.41
C LEU A 124 -1.41 12.49 -0.70
N LEU A 125 -2.19 13.57 -0.86
CA LEU A 125 -3.15 13.72 -1.94
C LEU A 125 -2.47 13.65 -3.31
N LEU A 126 -1.48 14.50 -3.57
CA LEU A 126 -0.82 14.60 -4.87
C LEU A 126 -0.08 13.31 -5.24
N PHE A 127 0.61 12.69 -4.27
CA PHE A 127 1.30 11.44 -4.46
C PHE A 127 0.33 10.31 -4.82
N ASN A 128 -0.78 10.18 -4.07
CA ASN A 128 -1.78 9.16 -4.35
C ASN A 128 -2.56 9.42 -5.66
N LEU A 129 -2.60 10.63 -6.19
CA LEU A 129 -3.22 10.93 -7.49
C LEU A 129 -2.31 10.63 -8.69
N ILE A 130 -1.05 10.23 -8.49
CA ILE A 130 -0.18 9.79 -9.60
C ILE A 130 -0.84 8.61 -10.32
N PRO A 131 -1.04 8.70 -11.66
CA PRO A 131 -1.83 7.73 -12.41
C PRO A 131 -1.05 6.43 -12.65
N GLY A 132 -0.90 5.60 -11.64
CA GLY A 132 -0.19 4.31 -11.75
C GLY A 132 -0.33 3.46 -10.49
N TYR A 133 -0.45 2.14 -10.67
CA TYR A 133 -0.43 1.22 -9.54
C TYR A 133 0.92 1.29 -8.80
N PRO A 134 0.92 1.16 -7.45
CA PRO A 134 -0.20 0.75 -6.57
C PRO A 134 -1.03 1.92 -5.99
N LEU A 135 -0.83 3.14 -6.49
CA LEU A 135 -1.45 4.35 -5.96
C LEU A 135 -2.94 4.47 -6.37
N ASP A 136 -3.71 5.31 -5.66
CA ASP A 136 -5.13 5.52 -5.95
C ASP A 136 -5.37 6.09 -7.34
N GLY A 137 -4.47 6.96 -7.83
CA GLY A 137 -4.47 7.46 -9.20
C GLY A 137 -4.39 6.35 -10.25
N GLY A 138 -3.72 5.24 -9.93
CA GLY A 138 -3.70 4.03 -10.76
C GLY A 138 -5.07 3.35 -10.80
N ARG A 139 -5.77 3.26 -9.67
CA ARG A 139 -7.12 2.74 -9.58
C ARG A 139 -8.14 3.64 -10.29
N ILE A 140 -7.97 4.96 -10.15
CA ILE A 140 -8.77 5.96 -10.88
C ILE A 140 -8.54 5.79 -12.39
N LEU A 141 -7.29 5.71 -12.84
CA LEU A 141 -6.93 5.48 -14.24
C LEU A 141 -7.54 4.17 -14.77
N ARG A 142 -7.41 3.08 -14.00
CA ARG A 142 -8.05 1.79 -14.32
C ARG A 142 -9.55 1.95 -14.54
N ALA A 143 -10.24 2.61 -13.61
CA ALA A 143 -11.69 2.80 -13.68
C ALA A 143 -12.10 3.61 -14.91
N VAL A 144 -11.40 4.70 -15.21
CA VAL A 144 -11.65 5.56 -16.39
C VAL A 144 -11.43 4.78 -17.68
N VAL A 145 -10.28 4.10 -17.82
CA VAL A 145 -9.98 3.32 -19.03
C VAL A 145 -10.95 2.15 -19.18
N TRP A 146 -11.32 1.48 -18.09
CA TRP A 146 -12.35 0.43 -18.10
C TRP A 146 -13.69 0.97 -18.58
N TYR A 147 -14.14 2.12 -18.08
CA TYR A 147 -15.37 2.77 -18.51
C TYR A 147 -15.35 3.09 -20.01
N LEU A 148 -14.26 3.66 -20.51
CA LEU A 148 -14.13 4.09 -21.91
C LEU A 148 -13.95 2.93 -22.89
N SER A 149 -13.22 1.88 -22.48
CA SER A 149 -12.93 0.72 -23.36
C SER A 149 -13.94 -0.43 -23.23
N GLY A 150 -14.79 -0.41 -22.18
CA GLY A 150 -15.67 -1.53 -21.85
C GLY A 150 -14.92 -2.76 -21.30
N SER A 151 -13.60 -2.70 -21.10
CA SER A 151 -12.74 -3.83 -20.72
C SER A 151 -11.95 -3.57 -19.44
N GLU A 152 -12.28 -4.31 -18.38
CA GLU A 152 -11.52 -4.29 -17.13
C GLU A 152 -10.04 -4.64 -17.36
N LYS A 153 -9.77 -5.64 -18.21
CA LYS A 153 -8.41 -6.08 -18.53
C LYS A 153 -7.57 -4.96 -19.15
N THR A 154 -8.17 -4.15 -20.02
CA THR A 154 -7.50 -2.99 -20.64
C THR A 154 -7.20 -1.92 -19.59
N GLY A 155 -8.17 -1.59 -18.73
CA GLY A 155 -7.98 -0.66 -17.64
C GLY A 155 -6.87 -1.08 -16.69
N TRP A 156 -6.88 -2.34 -16.29
CA TRP A 156 -5.85 -2.90 -15.41
C TRP A 156 -4.45 -2.84 -16.05
N LYS A 157 -4.31 -3.29 -17.32
CA LYS A 157 -3.03 -3.24 -18.04
C LYS A 157 -2.49 -1.82 -18.16
N THR A 158 -3.34 -0.84 -18.48
CA THR A 158 -2.94 0.56 -18.61
C THR A 158 -2.43 1.11 -17.29
N ALA A 159 -3.15 0.86 -16.18
CA ALA A 159 -2.74 1.33 -14.87
C ALA A 159 -1.42 0.69 -14.39
N MET A 160 -1.18 -0.59 -14.72
CA MET A 160 0.10 -1.27 -14.43
C MET A 160 1.27 -0.67 -15.22
N VAL A 161 1.11 -0.47 -16.53
CA VAL A 161 2.15 0.15 -17.36
C VAL A 161 2.44 1.57 -16.90
N SER A 162 1.41 2.35 -16.57
CA SER A 162 1.57 3.71 -16.05
C SER A 162 2.32 3.72 -14.71
N GLY A 163 2.05 2.77 -13.81
CA GLY A 163 2.78 2.60 -12.56
C GLY A 163 4.27 2.30 -12.77
N GLN A 164 4.58 1.43 -13.73
CA GLN A 164 5.97 1.15 -14.10
C GLN A 164 6.68 2.40 -14.67
N ILE A 165 6.00 3.16 -15.55
CA ILE A 165 6.55 4.41 -16.11
C ILE A 165 6.80 5.41 -14.97
N ALA A 166 5.87 5.60 -14.05
CA ALA A 166 6.03 6.47 -12.89
C ALA A 166 7.22 6.03 -12.02
N SER A 167 7.33 4.72 -11.73
CA SER A 167 8.43 4.16 -10.93
C SER A 167 9.81 4.43 -11.57
N PHE A 168 9.96 4.17 -12.86
CA PHE A 168 11.19 4.47 -13.60
C PHE A 168 11.43 5.98 -13.70
N GLY A 169 10.38 6.80 -13.83
CA GLY A 169 10.45 8.26 -13.79
C GLY A 169 11.06 8.76 -12.48
N PHE A 170 10.57 8.26 -11.32
CA PHE A 170 11.16 8.60 -10.01
C PHE A 170 12.63 8.20 -9.91
N MET A 171 12.98 6.99 -10.38
CA MET A 171 14.38 6.55 -10.37
C MET A 171 15.27 7.41 -11.29
N GLY A 172 14.76 7.78 -12.47
CA GLY A 172 15.49 8.65 -13.42
C GLY A 172 15.73 10.06 -12.87
N VAL A 173 14.68 10.68 -12.28
CA VAL A 173 14.80 11.99 -11.61
C VAL A 173 15.73 11.90 -10.42
N GLY A 174 15.67 10.81 -9.65
CA GLY A 174 16.59 10.59 -8.54
C GLY A 174 18.04 10.47 -8.98
N ALA A 175 18.30 9.74 -10.07
CA ALA A 175 19.64 9.66 -10.66
C ALA A 175 20.14 11.03 -11.14
N PHE A 176 19.27 11.83 -11.76
CA PHE A 176 19.60 13.20 -12.16
C PHE A 176 19.99 14.08 -10.96
N PHE A 177 19.25 14.01 -9.84
CA PHE A 177 19.57 14.75 -8.63
C PHE A 177 20.92 14.35 -8.02
N ILE A 178 21.31 13.08 -8.12
CA ILE A 178 22.64 12.63 -7.69
C ILE A 178 23.73 13.28 -8.54
N LEU A 179 23.53 13.37 -9.86
CA LEU A 179 24.49 14.02 -10.79
C LEU A 179 24.64 15.53 -10.52
N GLU A 180 23.57 16.20 -10.08
CA GLU A 180 23.56 17.59 -9.66
C GLU A 180 24.18 17.81 -8.25
N GLY A 181 24.67 16.76 -7.60
CA GLY A 181 25.24 16.83 -6.26
C GLY A 181 24.25 16.75 -5.10
N ASN A 182 22.95 16.64 -5.38
CA ASN A 182 21.91 16.49 -4.37
C ASN A 182 21.66 15.01 -4.04
N VAL A 183 22.69 14.37 -3.48
CA VAL A 183 22.75 12.91 -3.31
C VAL A 183 21.63 12.37 -2.39
N ALA A 184 21.35 13.07 -1.28
CA ALA A 184 20.34 12.59 -0.32
C ALA A 184 18.94 12.52 -0.93
N ASN A 185 18.51 13.58 -1.61
CA ASN A 185 17.19 13.60 -2.27
C ASN A 185 17.15 12.64 -3.47
N GLY A 186 18.26 12.50 -4.20
CA GLY A 186 18.35 11.56 -5.30
C GLY A 186 18.21 10.10 -4.85
N ILE A 187 18.91 9.69 -3.79
CA ILE A 187 18.79 8.35 -3.21
C ILE A 187 17.34 8.12 -2.73
N TRP A 188 16.72 9.11 -2.10
CA TRP A 188 15.33 9.00 -1.62
C TRP A 188 14.34 8.79 -2.77
N LEU A 189 14.48 9.53 -3.88
CA LEU A 189 13.62 9.35 -5.06
C LEU A 189 13.83 8.01 -5.74
N ILE A 190 15.09 7.53 -5.85
CA ILE A 190 15.37 6.18 -6.37
C ILE A 190 14.72 5.12 -5.47
N PHE A 191 14.79 5.27 -4.16
CA PHE A 191 14.16 4.36 -3.21
C PHE A 191 12.63 4.33 -3.37
N ILE A 192 11.98 5.51 -3.51
CA ILE A 192 10.53 5.59 -3.79
C ILE A 192 10.20 4.87 -5.10
N GLY A 193 10.94 5.15 -6.18
CA GLY A 193 10.72 4.51 -7.48
C GLY A 193 10.90 2.98 -7.42
N TRP A 194 11.94 2.51 -6.73
CA TRP A 194 12.16 1.07 -6.51
C TRP A 194 11.04 0.44 -5.69
N PHE A 195 10.60 1.10 -4.63
CA PHE A 195 9.48 0.62 -3.81
C PHE A 195 8.18 0.50 -4.62
N LEU A 196 7.83 1.54 -5.39
CA LEU A 196 6.65 1.53 -6.28
C LEU A 196 6.75 0.41 -7.33
N GLN A 197 7.94 0.20 -7.89
CA GLN A 197 8.16 -0.88 -8.87
C GLN A 197 7.91 -2.26 -8.24
N ASN A 198 8.45 -2.51 -7.04
CA ASN A 198 8.23 -3.78 -6.35
C ASN A 198 6.76 -3.99 -6.00
N ALA A 199 6.07 -2.96 -5.53
CA ALA A 199 4.66 -3.04 -5.20
C ALA A 199 3.79 -3.28 -6.46
N THR A 200 4.12 -2.63 -7.60
CA THR A 200 3.46 -2.86 -8.89
C THR A 200 3.66 -4.31 -9.37
N VAL A 201 4.87 -4.84 -9.27
CA VAL A 201 5.17 -6.24 -9.65
C VAL A 201 4.47 -7.24 -8.73
N ALA A 202 4.42 -6.97 -7.43
CA ALA A 202 3.71 -7.83 -6.48
C ALA A 202 2.21 -7.92 -6.81
N GLU A 203 1.56 -6.79 -7.10
CA GLU A 203 0.15 -6.74 -7.51
C GLU A 203 -0.08 -7.49 -8.83
N GLN A 204 0.82 -7.33 -9.81
CA GLN A 204 0.76 -8.05 -11.08
C GLN A 204 0.86 -9.57 -10.87
N THR A 205 1.76 -10.01 -10.01
CA THR A 205 1.95 -11.42 -9.70
C THR A 205 0.72 -12.00 -9.01
N ALA A 206 0.19 -11.31 -8.00
CA ALA A 206 -1.02 -11.72 -7.28
C ALA A 206 -2.22 -11.89 -8.25
N LYS A 207 -2.44 -10.93 -9.15
CA LYS A 207 -3.51 -11.01 -10.16
C LYS A 207 -3.29 -12.14 -11.17
N THR A 208 -2.05 -12.39 -11.56
CA THR A 208 -1.72 -13.49 -12.48
C THR A 208 -2.01 -14.83 -11.84
N VAL A 209 -1.57 -15.05 -10.59
CA VAL A 209 -1.85 -16.26 -9.83
C VAL A 209 -3.37 -16.45 -9.66
N GLN A 210 -4.08 -15.41 -9.27
CA GLN A 210 -5.54 -15.45 -9.14
C GLN A 210 -6.23 -15.86 -10.46
N ASN A 211 -5.78 -15.31 -11.59
CA ASN A 211 -6.34 -15.65 -12.90
C ASN A 211 -6.02 -17.10 -13.34
N GLN A 212 -4.83 -17.60 -13.02
CA GLN A 212 -4.45 -18.99 -13.31
C GLN A 212 -5.24 -20.01 -12.48
N LEU A 213 -5.54 -19.64 -11.23
CA LEU A 213 -6.35 -20.48 -10.33
C LEU A 213 -7.85 -20.35 -10.60
N ALA A 214 -8.28 -19.32 -11.32
CA ALA A 214 -9.70 -19.12 -11.67
C ALA A 214 -10.18 -20.25 -12.58
N GLY A 215 -11.00 -21.14 -12.04
CA GLY A 215 -11.52 -22.31 -12.76
C GLY A 215 -10.73 -23.60 -12.59
N ALA A 216 -9.58 -23.58 -11.89
CA ALA A 216 -8.89 -24.80 -11.51
C ALA A 216 -9.67 -25.56 -10.44
N THR A 217 -9.94 -26.82 -10.67
CA THR A 217 -10.55 -27.71 -9.67
C THR A 217 -9.49 -28.23 -8.70
N VAL A 218 -9.90 -28.59 -7.48
CA VAL A 218 -9.01 -29.24 -6.51
C VAL A 218 -8.37 -30.50 -7.13
N ALA A 219 -9.15 -31.28 -7.91
CA ALA A 219 -8.64 -32.46 -8.59
C ALA A 219 -7.53 -32.16 -9.62
N GLN A 220 -7.54 -30.98 -10.25
CA GLN A 220 -6.47 -30.55 -11.15
C GLN A 220 -5.25 -29.98 -10.42
N ALA A 221 -5.47 -29.43 -9.21
CA ALA A 221 -4.40 -28.94 -8.35
C ALA A 221 -3.74 -30.04 -7.50
N MET A 222 -4.48 -31.12 -7.27
CA MET A 222 -3.91 -32.31 -6.65
C MET A 222 -2.84 -32.85 -7.60
N ALA A 223 -1.59 -32.82 -7.12
CA ALA A 223 -0.54 -33.56 -7.80
C ALA A 223 -1.00 -35.01 -7.92
N ILE A 224 -0.96 -35.57 -9.13
CA ILE A 224 -1.00 -37.03 -9.36
C ILE A 224 0.38 -37.52 -8.89
N SER A 225 0.69 -37.36 -7.61
CA SER A 225 1.75 -38.11 -7.00
C SER A 225 1.09 -39.36 -6.45
N ASP A 226 1.63 -40.51 -6.75
CA ASP A 226 1.44 -41.68 -5.90
C ASP A 226 1.80 -41.23 -4.49
N GLU A 227 0.78 -40.80 -3.73
CA GLU A 227 0.95 -40.43 -2.34
C GLU A 227 1.55 -41.67 -1.68
N PRO A 228 2.75 -41.61 -1.10
CA PRO A 228 3.37 -42.80 -0.55
C PRO A 228 2.50 -43.28 0.59
N ARG A 229 1.78 -44.36 0.34
CA ARG A 229 0.95 -45.04 1.29
C ARG A 229 1.84 -45.98 2.09
N VAL A 230 1.78 -45.83 3.39
CA VAL A 230 2.53 -46.68 4.30
C VAL A 230 1.53 -47.43 5.23
N PRO A 231 1.72 -48.73 5.46
CA PRO A 231 0.83 -49.47 6.35
C PRO A 231 1.03 -49.03 7.79
N SER A 232 -0.04 -49.06 8.60
CA SER A 232 -0.02 -48.64 10.01
C SER A 232 0.95 -49.44 10.89
N TRP A 233 1.23 -50.68 10.51
CA TRP A 233 2.15 -51.54 11.22
C TRP A 233 3.64 -51.27 10.95
N MET A 234 3.98 -50.41 9.97
CA MET A 234 5.37 -50.08 9.62
C MET A 234 6.06 -49.37 10.78
N LYS A 235 7.24 -49.81 11.14
CA LYS A 235 8.03 -49.17 12.19
C LYS A 235 8.58 -47.82 11.71
N LEU A 236 8.60 -46.84 12.59
CA LEU A 236 9.05 -45.49 12.29
C LEU A 236 10.49 -45.45 11.69
N ARG A 237 11.38 -46.31 12.15
CA ARG A 237 12.73 -46.42 11.62
C ARG A 237 12.74 -46.90 10.18
N GLN A 238 11.93 -47.87 9.84
CA GLN A 238 11.78 -48.37 8.48
C GLN A 238 11.15 -47.29 7.57
N LEU A 239 10.17 -46.54 8.06
CA LEU A 239 9.61 -45.40 7.33
C LEU A 239 10.68 -44.36 7.01
N ILE A 240 11.57 -44.05 7.95
CA ILE A 240 12.64 -43.06 7.73
C ILE A 240 13.64 -43.57 6.71
N ASP A 241 14.13 -44.85 6.87
CA ASP A 241 15.19 -45.40 6.03
C ASP A 241 14.70 -45.67 4.59
N ASP A 242 13.47 -46.19 4.42
CA ASP A 242 12.97 -46.66 3.13
C ASP A 242 12.21 -45.55 2.34
N HIS A 243 11.60 -44.60 3.04
CA HIS A 243 10.73 -43.60 2.41
C HIS A 243 11.20 -42.17 2.60
N VAL A 244 11.48 -41.71 3.80
CA VAL A 244 11.84 -40.30 4.06
C VAL A 244 13.18 -39.94 3.42
N LEU A 245 14.20 -40.74 3.66
CA LEU A 245 15.57 -40.48 3.14
C LEU A 245 15.69 -40.72 1.64
N THR A 246 14.87 -41.60 1.07
CA THR A 246 14.92 -41.95 -0.36
C THR A 246 14.05 -41.04 -1.22
N SER A 247 12.86 -40.63 -0.74
CA SER A 247 11.91 -39.84 -1.54
C SER A 247 11.97 -38.33 -1.25
N GLY A 248 12.56 -37.92 -0.11
CA GLY A 248 12.55 -36.51 0.33
C GLY A 248 11.17 -35.97 0.69
N GLN A 249 10.16 -36.84 0.81
CA GLN A 249 8.80 -36.46 1.14
C GLN A 249 8.61 -36.25 2.64
N SER A 250 7.82 -35.27 3.02
CA SER A 250 7.62 -34.87 4.43
C SER A 250 6.29 -35.39 5.01
N TYR A 251 5.44 -36.04 4.22
CA TYR A 251 4.16 -36.56 4.65
C TYR A 251 3.86 -37.92 3.98
N PHE A 252 3.18 -38.79 4.69
CA PHE A 252 2.82 -40.13 4.25
C PHE A 252 1.37 -40.42 4.68
N LEU A 253 0.59 -41.05 3.81
CA LEU A 253 -0.73 -41.54 4.16
C LEU A 253 -0.59 -42.91 4.85
N VAL A 254 -1.00 -42.98 6.10
CA VAL A 254 -1.09 -44.26 6.82
C VAL A 254 -2.40 -44.92 6.44
N VAL A 255 -2.30 -46.12 5.88
CA VAL A 255 -3.46 -46.91 5.45
C VAL A 255 -3.50 -48.18 6.26
N ASP A 256 -4.67 -48.47 6.88
CA ASP A 256 -4.97 -49.77 7.44
C ASP A 256 -5.48 -50.67 6.29
N GLU A 257 -4.79 -51.76 6.05
CA GLU A 257 -5.33 -52.84 5.20
C GLU A 257 -6.39 -53.58 6.01
N ASP A 258 -7.67 -53.36 5.71
CA ASP A 258 -8.72 -54.26 6.13
C ASP A 258 -8.70 -55.55 5.29
#